data_8abf89edb725e41d57fcb0551dc93ae5
#
_entry.id   8abf89edb725e41d57fcb0551dc93ae5
#
_cell.length_a   1.000
_cell.length_b   1.000
_cell.length_c   1.000
_cell.angle_alpha   90.00
_cell.angle_beta   90.00
_cell.angle_gamma   90.00
#
_symmetry.space_group_name_H-M   'P 1'
#
loop_
_entity.id
_entity.type
_entity.pdbx_description
1 polymer ?
#
loop_
_entity_poly.entity_id
_entity_poly.type
_entity_poly.pdbx_seq_one_letter_code
_entity_poly.pdbx_strand_id
1 'polypeptide(L)'
;MSAERVIGAARACPALVRSDVRRLRRRPTRSSDHGLRRVTGPRDLKGVQAQATAPDAPSTSSATAAGAGRKVFRNPKVCVVGGGFGGLYTALRLSTLVWPGNSKPEITLVDQRDRFVFKPLLYELLTEELELDEVAPRFVDVLSRSGVRFQQGKVGEILPRGEEDGEGKVRLEGGAEIDYDYLVVAFGSGTRLDNVEGAEENAMPFCNLEDAIGLKEYLRQEAGEGRRPKLAVVGGGVNGVELAASLADRCGDQALVQVITPGEDILESYPKDQRRNAWNALSAGGVEVRLGTKVRKIEKGAEDGGRYRLSVENAECGEEVVEVDKVLWTAGQKPSPIPEGVRESGAPGGSGSPESSFFTRNESGNVVTDENLRMVDFSYVFALGDIAVLAGEKESKYAFTAQVAFQQSDYVAWNVWSTINNQPLLPFQYQHLGDMMSLGQSEATVALPIGGLNLTGLPASLLRKTAYIYRMPTLEYTARLGFNWASKLLMGK
;
A
#
# COMPACT_ATOMS: atom_id res chain seq x y z
N MET A 1 -8.17 -60.69 13.33
CA MET A 1 -8.26 -59.60 14.32
C MET A 1 -8.31 -58.33 13.47
N SER A 2 -9.35 -58.05 13.21
CA SER A 2 -10.55 -57.25 12.99
C SER A 2 -10.22 -55.75 12.94
N ALA A 3 -10.42 -55.21 11.72
CA ALA A 3 -10.43 -53.82 11.34
C ALA A 3 -11.69 -53.11 11.85
N GLU A 4 -11.71 -52.78 13.13
CA GLU A 4 -12.80 -52.02 13.77
C GLU A 4 -12.24 -51.21 14.94
N ARG A 5 -11.58 -50.08 14.64
CA ARG A 5 -11.36 -48.97 15.62
C ARG A 5 -10.62 -47.81 14.96
N VAL A 6 -11.21 -47.19 13.96
CA VAL A 6 -10.90 -45.79 13.57
C VAL A 6 -12.15 -45.17 12.93
N ILE A 7 -13.25 -45.20 13.66
CA ILE A 7 -14.42 -44.35 13.38
C ILE A 7 -14.91 -43.86 14.74
N GLY A 8 -14.40 -42.70 15.15
CA GLY A 8 -14.84 -42.08 16.38
C GLY A 8 -14.14 -40.75 16.65
N ALA A 9 -14.85 -39.71 16.38
CA ALA A 9 -14.63 -38.34 16.82
C ALA A 9 -14.14 -37.33 15.79
N ALA A 10 -14.85 -37.19 14.67
CA ALA A 10 -14.98 -35.86 14.10
C ALA A 10 -16.06 -35.09 14.90
N ARG A 11 -15.71 -34.66 16.10
CA ARG A 11 -16.51 -33.65 16.80
C ARG A 11 -16.32 -32.35 16.06
N ALA A 12 -17.40 -31.85 15.41
CA ALA A 12 -17.41 -30.55 14.75
C ALA A 12 -16.91 -29.45 15.73
N CYS A 13 -15.84 -28.80 15.38
CA CYS A 13 -15.29 -27.69 16.16
C CYS A 13 -16.30 -26.52 16.15
N PRO A 14 -16.70 -25.95 17.30
CA PRO A 14 -17.61 -24.80 17.36
C PRO A 14 -17.10 -23.55 16.68
N ALA A 15 -15.80 -23.45 16.38
CA ALA A 15 -15.19 -22.34 15.66
C ALA A 15 -15.52 -22.30 14.15
N LEU A 16 -16.23 -23.31 13.63
CA LEU A 16 -16.73 -23.34 12.26
C LEU A 16 -18.07 -22.60 12.19
N VAL A 17 -18.05 -21.31 11.88
CA VAL A 17 -19.26 -20.55 11.59
C VAL A 17 -19.70 -20.85 10.16
N ARG A 18 -20.55 -21.86 9.96
CA ARG A 18 -21.29 -22.03 8.71
C ARG A 18 -22.49 -21.09 8.72
N SER A 19 -22.55 -20.21 7.74
CA SER A 19 -23.69 -19.32 7.53
C SER A 19 -24.89 -20.09 7.00
N ASP A 20 -25.67 -20.71 7.88
CA ASP A 20 -27.03 -21.20 7.55
C ASP A 20 -28.01 -20.02 7.62
N VAL A 21 -28.08 -19.23 6.57
CA VAL A 21 -29.12 -18.21 6.38
C VAL A 21 -29.97 -18.58 5.16
N ARG A 22 -30.80 -19.59 5.31
CA ARG A 22 -32.02 -19.68 4.51
C ARG A 22 -33.18 -19.13 5.33
N ARG A 23 -33.78 -18.02 4.82
CA ARG A 23 -35.05 -17.38 5.22
C ARG A 23 -35.00 -16.34 6.32
N LEU A 24 -34.95 -15.10 5.91
CA LEU A 24 -35.78 -14.05 6.53
C LEU A 24 -36.37 -13.15 5.42
N ARG A 25 -37.62 -13.45 5.09
CA ARG A 25 -38.48 -12.61 4.22
C ARG A 25 -38.80 -11.29 4.94
N ARG A 26 -38.67 -10.21 4.20
CA ARG A 26 -39.00 -8.82 4.53
C ARG A 26 -40.40 -8.65 5.06
N ARG A 27 -40.56 -7.90 6.15
CA ARG A 27 -41.79 -7.15 6.49
C ARG A 27 -41.41 -5.66 6.56
N PRO A 28 -42.21 -4.76 5.98
CA PRO A 28 -41.96 -3.34 6.03
C PRO A 28 -42.52 -2.75 7.34
N THR A 29 -41.77 -1.90 8.02
CA THR A 29 -42.27 -1.09 9.12
C THR A 29 -42.41 0.37 8.68
N ARG A 30 -43.54 0.92 9.12
CA ARG A 30 -44.08 2.25 8.83
C ARG A 30 -43.20 3.40 9.34
N SER A 31 -43.28 4.48 8.58
CA SER A 31 -42.80 5.82 8.86
C SER A 31 -43.41 6.39 10.16
N SER A 32 -42.60 7.14 10.91
CA SER A 32 -43.08 8.20 11.80
C SER A 32 -42.30 9.50 11.52
N ASP A 33 -43.05 10.47 11.06
CA ASP A 33 -42.71 11.87 10.89
C ASP A 33 -42.26 12.51 12.20
N HIS A 34 -41.16 13.26 12.20
CA HIS A 34 -40.99 14.38 13.13
C HIS A 34 -40.10 15.48 12.54
N GLY A 35 -40.74 16.55 12.16
CA GLY A 35 -40.40 17.91 12.52
C GLY A 35 -39.07 18.54 12.06
N LEU A 36 -39.05 19.09 10.84
CA LEU A 36 -38.08 20.11 10.40
C LEU A 36 -38.22 21.40 11.21
N ARG A 37 -37.19 21.77 11.97
CA ARG A 37 -37.00 23.19 12.40
C ARG A 37 -35.91 23.81 11.53
N ARG A 38 -36.32 24.83 10.76
CA ARG A 38 -35.46 25.79 10.06
C ARG A 38 -34.70 26.62 11.09
N VAL A 39 -33.40 26.77 10.93
CA VAL A 39 -32.64 27.88 11.48
C VAL A 39 -32.00 28.63 10.33
N THR A 40 -32.40 29.84 10.20
CA THR A 40 -32.00 30.85 9.21
C THR A 40 -30.78 31.64 9.70
N GLY A 41 -29.89 32.01 8.78
CA GLY A 41 -29.15 33.26 8.82
C GLY A 41 -27.64 33.16 8.75
N PRO A 42 -27.02 33.85 7.78
CA PRO A 42 -25.57 33.88 7.60
C PRO A 42 -24.93 34.94 8.51
N ARG A 43 -23.73 34.62 9.05
CA ARG A 43 -22.89 35.64 9.69
C ARG A 43 -21.68 35.93 8.79
N ASP A 44 -21.65 37.20 8.38
CA ASP A 44 -20.54 37.87 7.71
C ASP A 44 -19.23 37.76 8.51
N LEU A 45 -18.17 37.36 7.85
CA LEU A 45 -16.81 37.59 8.31
C LEU A 45 -16.15 38.58 7.35
N LYS A 46 -16.17 39.83 7.73
CA LYS A 46 -15.35 40.91 7.15
C LYS A 46 -13.98 40.92 7.81
N GLY A 47 -12.96 40.87 6.99
CA GLY A 47 -11.71 41.63 6.97
C GLY A 47 -10.86 41.72 8.24
N VAL A 48 -9.71 41.02 8.20
CA VAL A 48 -8.50 41.47 8.90
C VAL A 48 -7.41 41.62 7.85
N GLN A 49 -7.16 42.86 7.43
CA GLN A 49 -5.96 43.25 6.71
C GLN A 49 -4.82 43.40 7.73
N ALA A 50 -3.78 42.59 7.63
CA ALA A 50 -2.54 42.82 8.34
C ALA A 50 -1.60 43.66 7.42
N GLN A 51 -1.35 44.88 7.85
CA GLN A 51 -0.31 45.75 7.28
C GLN A 51 1.05 45.23 7.72
N ALA A 52 1.85 44.80 6.74
CA ALA A 52 3.26 44.54 6.93
C ALA A 52 4.06 45.84 6.71
N THR A 53 4.68 46.36 7.76
CA THR A 53 5.71 47.41 7.69
C THR A 53 7.04 46.74 7.39
N ALA A 54 7.69 47.18 6.31
CA ALA A 54 9.07 46.80 5.94
C ALA A 54 10.08 47.48 6.88
N PRO A 55 11.13 46.76 7.31
CA PRO A 55 12.31 47.43 7.90
C PRO A 55 13.34 47.82 6.86
N ASP A 56 13.97 48.97 7.13
CA ASP A 56 14.96 49.65 6.32
C ASP A 56 16.19 48.80 5.97
N ALA A 57 16.73 49.04 4.75
CA ALA A 57 17.95 48.46 4.25
C ALA A 57 19.21 49.15 4.85
N PRO A 58 20.24 48.38 5.25
CA PRO A 58 21.55 48.98 5.56
C PRO A 58 22.41 49.15 4.31
N SER A 59 23.10 50.26 4.30
CA SER A 59 23.95 50.79 3.28
C SER A 59 25.17 49.90 2.88
N THR A 60 25.44 49.91 1.59
CA THR A 60 26.59 49.33 0.90
C THR A 60 27.95 49.77 1.45
N SER A 61 28.81 48.80 1.82
CA SER A 61 30.27 48.97 1.82
C SER A 61 30.89 48.03 0.80
N SER A 62 31.59 48.63 -0.15
CA SER A 62 32.34 47.95 -1.20
C SER A 62 33.55 47.23 -0.60
N ALA A 63 33.56 45.90 -0.65
CA ALA A 63 34.76 45.09 -0.46
C ALA A 63 35.08 44.38 -1.79
N THR A 64 36.24 44.66 -2.28
CA THR A 64 36.87 44.09 -3.48
C THR A 64 36.92 42.55 -3.38
N ALA A 65 36.20 41.89 -4.26
CA ALA A 65 36.20 40.42 -4.38
C ALA A 65 37.37 40.00 -5.29
N ALA A 66 38.39 39.38 -4.69
CA ALA A 66 39.36 38.56 -5.39
C ALA A 66 38.81 37.18 -5.63
N GLY A 67 38.76 36.74 -6.89
CA GLY A 67 38.86 35.38 -7.37
C GLY A 67 37.94 34.31 -6.78
N ALA A 68 36.62 34.43 -6.90
CA ALA A 68 35.76 33.30 -6.76
C ALA A 68 35.54 32.64 -8.14
N GLY A 69 36.05 31.42 -8.32
CA GLY A 69 35.79 30.61 -9.49
C GLY A 69 34.29 30.54 -9.72
N ARG A 70 33.85 30.80 -10.95
CA ARG A 70 32.45 30.75 -11.39
C ARG A 70 31.96 29.35 -11.16
N LYS A 71 31.28 29.09 -10.01
CA LYS A 71 30.54 27.82 -9.79
C LYS A 71 29.54 27.71 -10.94
N VAL A 72 29.76 26.76 -11.82
CA VAL A 72 28.79 26.40 -12.85
C VAL A 72 27.58 25.90 -12.09
N PHE A 73 26.53 26.71 -12.01
CA PHE A 73 25.27 26.30 -11.40
C PHE A 73 24.65 25.21 -12.29
N ARG A 74 24.89 23.95 -11.93
CA ARG A 74 24.18 22.83 -12.54
C ARG A 74 22.83 22.65 -11.84
N ASN A 75 21.84 22.10 -12.57
CA ASN A 75 20.57 21.73 -11.99
C ASN A 75 20.80 20.62 -10.98
N PRO A 76 20.17 20.68 -9.78
CA PRO A 76 20.24 19.59 -8.81
C PRO A 76 19.66 18.30 -9.39
N LYS A 77 20.25 17.15 -9.07
CA LYS A 77 19.77 15.84 -9.45
C LYS A 77 18.97 15.23 -8.31
N VAL A 78 17.70 14.88 -8.53
CA VAL A 78 16.85 14.20 -7.56
C VAL A 78 16.58 12.79 -8.07
N CYS A 79 17.06 11.78 -7.34
CA CYS A 79 16.75 10.38 -7.61
C CYS A 79 15.66 9.90 -6.65
N VAL A 80 14.58 9.32 -7.20
CA VAL A 80 13.49 8.71 -6.45
C VAL A 80 13.53 7.21 -6.72
N VAL A 81 13.78 6.40 -5.68
CA VAL A 81 13.87 4.94 -5.80
C VAL A 81 12.61 4.28 -5.25
N GLY A 82 11.93 3.51 -6.12
CA GLY A 82 10.61 2.92 -5.87
C GLY A 82 9.47 3.74 -6.49
N GLY A 83 8.78 3.15 -7.47
CA GLY A 83 7.70 3.77 -8.24
C GLY A 83 6.29 3.50 -7.69
N GLY A 84 6.15 3.13 -6.41
CA GLY A 84 4.86 2.99 -5.75
C GLY A 84 4.16 4.33 -5.47
N PHE A 85 3.12 4.31 -4.61
CA PHE A 85 2.38 5.53 -4.26
C PHE A 85 3.29 6.65 -3.73
N GLY A 86 4.23 6.34 -2.85
CA GLY A 86 5.14 7.35 -2.31
C GLY A 86 6.04 7.97 -3.39
N GLY A 87 6.80 7.15 -4.12
CA GLY A 87 7.81 7.64 -5.04
C GLY A 87 7.24 8.27 -6.30
N LEU A 88 6.27 7.64 -6.97
CA LEU A 88 5.65 8.20 -8.18
C LEU A 88 5.04 9.58 -7.90
N TYR A 89 4.22 9.68 -6.84
CA TYR A 89 3.56 10.96 -6.53
C TYR A 89 4.54 12.02 -6.03
N THR A 90 5.63 11.63 -5.33
CA THR A 90 6.72 12.58 -5.01
C THR A 90 7.38 13.12 -6.28
N ALA A 91 7.71 12.25 -7.24
CA ALA A 91 8.34 12.68 -8.51
C ALA A 91 7.42 13.59 -9.32
N LEU A 92 6.12 13.22 -9.45
CA LEU A 92 5.12 14.06 -10.13
C LEU A 92 4.93 15.40 -9.42
N ARG A 93 4.85 15.40 -8.08
CA ARG A 93 4.70 16.63 -7.30
C ARG A 93 5.89 17.56 -7.47
N LEU A 94 7.12 17.05 -7.36
CA LEU A 94 8.35 17.81 -7.60
C LEU A 94 8.36 18.44 -9.00
N SER A 95 7.90 17.73 -10.02
CA SER A 95 7.86 18.23 -11.39
C SER A 95 6.91 19.41 -11.60
N THR A 96 5.88 19.53 -10.76
CA THR A 96 4.83 20.56 -10.84
C THR A 96 5.07 21.76 -9.92
N LEU A 97 6.01 21.69 -8.99
CA LEU A 97 6.37 22.82 -8.13
C LEU A 97 6.99 23.96 -8.94
N VAL A 98 6.79 25.19 -8.46
CA VAL A 98 7.43 26.37 -9.02
C VAL A 98 8.86 26.46 -8.49
N TRP A 99 9.83 26.48 -9.40
CA TRP A 99 11.25 26.53 -9.08
C TRP A 99 11.81 27.92 -9.34
N PRO A 100 12.37 28.61 -8.32
CA PRO A 100 12.94 29.93 -8.49
C PRO A 100 14.24 29.88 -9.31
N GLY A 101 14.43 30.82 -10.21
CA GLY A 101 15.62 30.90 -11.04
C GLY A 101 15.86 29.63 -11.88
N ASN A 102 17.09 29.11 -11.82
CA ASN A 102 17.50 27.86 -12.49
C ASN A 102 17.60 26.66 -11.52
N SER A 103 16.88 26.66 -10.42
CA SER A 103 16.96 25.58 -9.40
C SER A 103 16.11 24.35 -9.71
N LYS A 104 15.43 24.31 -10.86
CA LYS A 104 14.61 23.16 -11.25
C LYS A 104 15.48 21.90 -11.37
N PRO A 105 15.21 20.85 -10.57
CA PRO A 105 16.04 19.65 -10.60
C PRO A 105 15.80 18.79 -11.84
N GLU A 106 16.79 17.97 -12.16
CA GLU A 106 16.63 16.79 -12.99
C GLU A 106 16.10 15.67 -12.12
N ILE A 107 14.87 15.21 -12.39
CA ILE A 107 14.20 14.19 -11.58
C ILE A 107 14.26 12.85 -12.31
N THR A 108 14.79 11.81 -11.65
CA THR A 108 14.81 10.45 -12.15
C THR A 108 14.04 9.55 -11.19
N LEU A 109 13.01 8.86 -11.72
CA LEU A 109 12.28 7.81 -11.01
C LEU A 109 12.87 6.45 -11.40
N VAL A 110 13.22 5.63 -10.41
CA VAL A 110 13.79 4.29 -10.60
C VAL A 110 12.82 3.26 -10.04
N ASP A 111 12.46 2.25 -10.84
CA ASP A 111 11.72 1.06 -10.38
C ASP A 111 12.14 -0.16 -11.18
N GLN A 112 12.08 -1.33 -10.57
CA GLN A 112 12.37 -2.60 -11.25
C GLN A 112 11.30 -2.99 -12.28
N ARG A 113 10.06 -2.54 -12.05
CA ARG A 113 8.92 -2.73 -12.96
C ARG A 113 8.79 -1.56 -13.91
N ASP A 114 8.14 -1.78 -15.03
CA ASP A 114 7.82 -0.73 -16.02
C ASP A 114 6.46 -0.05 -15.75
N ARG A 115 5.76 -0.49 -14.67
CA ARG A 115 4.38 -0.07 -14.38
C ARG A 115 4.19 0.41 -12.95
N PHE A 116 3.38 1.46 -12.81
CA PHE A 116 2.79 1.83 -11.53
C PHE A 116 1.61 0.91 -11.22
N VAL A 117 1.59 0.29 -10.07
CA VAL A 117 0.48 -0.58 -9.65
C VAL A 117 -0.41 0.16 -8.66
N PHE A 118 -1.66 0.41 -9.05
CA PHE A 118 -2.67 0.93 -8.14
C PHE A 118 -3.22 -0.22 -7.29
N LYS A 119 -2.47 -0.60 -6.24
CA LYS A 119 -2.74 -1.80 -5.42
C LYS A 119 -4.20 -1.99 -4.99
N PRO A 120 -4.95 -0.94 -4.57
CA PRO A 120 -6.35 -1.11 -4.22
C PRO A 120 -7.29 -1.57 -5.35
N LEU A 121 -6.81 -1.57 -6.61
CA LEU A 121 -7.56 -2.06 -7.78
C LEU A 121 -7.11 -3.46 -8.25
N LEU A 122 -6.23 -4.14 -7.52
CA LEU A 122 -5.81 -5.51 -7.84
C LEU A 122 -6.99 -6.50 -7.78
N TYR A 123 -7.96 -6.22 -6.91
CA TYR A 123 -9.17 -7.03 -6.78
C TYR A 123 -10.05 -6.94 -8.03
N GLU A 124 -10.18 -5.74 -8.61
CA GLU A 124 -10.92 -5.51 -9.86
C GLU A 124 -10.23 -6.15 -11.09
N LEU A 125 -8.90 -6.26 -11.07
CA LEU A 125 -8.16 -7.04 -12.07
C LEU A 125 -8.44 -8.55 -11.91
N LEU A 126 -8.49 -9.03 -10.67
CA LEU A 126 -8.80 -10.41 -10.35
C LEU A 126 -10.23 -10.76 -10.78
N THR A 127 -11.22 -9.90 -10.52
CA THR A 127 -12.63 -10.09 -10.90
C THR A 127 -12.93 -9.76 -12.37
N GLU A 128 -11.92 -9.36 -13.14
CA GLU A 128 -12.05 -8.95 -14.56
C GLU A 128 -12.94 -7.73 -14.77
N GLU A 129 -13.17 -6.96 -13.74
CA GLU A 129 -13.86 -5.68 -13.82
C GLU A 129 -12.99 -4.62 -14.51
N LEU A 130 -11.67 -4.66 -14.32
CA LEU A 130 -10.70 -3.76 -14.93
C LEU A 130 -9.64 -4.53 -15.72
N GLU A 131 -9.10 -3.86 -16.73
CA GLU A 131 -7.99 -4.35 -17.53
C GLU A 131 -6.64 -3.99 -16.92
N LEU A 132 -5.58 -4.69 -17.35
CA LEU A 132 -4.22 -4.50 -16.86
C LEU A 132 -3.76 -3.04 -16.88
N ASP A 133 -3.95 -2.36 -18.03
CA ASP A 133 -3.50 -0.98 -18.23
C ASP A 133 -4.30 0.04 -17.39
N GLU A 134 -5.47 -0.34 -16.88
CA GLU A 134 -6.29 0.50 -16.01
C GLU A 134 -5.82 0.41 -14.55
N VAL A 135 -5.39 -0.77 -14.12
CA VAL A 135 -4.88 -1.04 -12.78
C VAL A 135 -3.39 -0.72 -12.67
N ALA A 136 -2.65 -0.99 -13.74
CA ALA A 136 -1.20 -0.84 -13.76
C ALA A 136 -0.69 -0.09 -15.02
N PRO A 137 -0.87 1.24 -15.09
CA PRO A 137 -0.36 2.05 -16.19
C PRO A 137 1.18 2.04 -16.25
N ARG A 138 1.72 2.13 -17.47
CA ARG A 138 3.17 2.18 -17.68
C ARG A 138 3.75 3.52 -17.23
N PHE A 139 4.92 3.49 -16.59
CA PHE A 139 5.61 4.72 -16.18
C PHE A 139 5.91 5.65 -17.34
N VAL A 140 6.29 5.11 -18.50
CA VAL A 140 6.58 5.93 -19.69
C VAL A 140 5.37 6.75 -20.15
N ASP A 141 4.17 6.21 -20.00
CA ASP A 141 2.93 6.91 -20.34
C ASP A 141 2.56 7.94 -19.26
N VAL A 142 2.58 7.51 -18.01
CA VAL A 142 2.25 8.37 -16.84
C VAL A 142 3.19 9.58 -16.76
N LEU A 143 4.47 9.41 -17.06
CA LEU A 143 5.49 10.44 -16.93
C LEU A 143 5.72 11.26 -18.21
N SER A 144 5.09 10.90 -19.33
CA SER A 144 5.33 11.46 -20.67
C SER A 144 5.31 12.99 -20.75
N ARG A 145 4.52 13.66 -19.91
CA ARG A 145 4.34 15.13 -19.88
C ARG A 145 4.89 15.79 -18.63
N SER A 146 5.52 15.02 -17.72
CA SER A 146 5.96 15.52 -16.41
C SER A 146 7.40 16.13 -16.45
N GLY A 147 8.21 15.71 -17.41
CA GLY A 147 9.65 16.00 -17.43
C GLY A 147 10.45 15.13 -16.47
N VAL A 148 9.83 14.15 -15.80
CA VAL A 148 10.50 13.15 -14.98
C VAL A 148 11.05 12.06 -15.88
N ARG A 149 12.35 11.73 -15.73
CA ARG A 149 12.97 10.60 -16.41
C ARG A 149 12.62 9.30 -15.70
N PHE A 150 12.21 8.29 -16.43
CA PHE A 150 12.04 6.94 -15.89
C PHE A 150 13.26 6.08 -16.25
N GLN A 151 13.79 5.40 -15.25
CA GLN A 151 14.85 4.41 -15.41
C GLN A 151 14.38 3.08 -14.84
N GLN A 152 14.09 2.13 -15.72
CA GLN A 152 13.77 0.77 -15.28
C GLN A 152 15.03 0.04 -14.84
N GLY A 153 14.95 -0.60 -13.67
CA GLY A 153 16.01 -1.45 -13.16
C GLY A 153 15.84 -1.73 -11.66
N LYS A 154 16.33 -2.88 -11.25
CA LYS A 154 16.40 -3.23 -9.84
C LYS A 154 17.61 -2.56 -9.22
N VAL A 155 17.42 -1.84 -8.13
CA VAL A 155 18.50 -1.20 -7.39
C VAL A 155 19.35 -2.30 -6.73
N GLY A 156 20.63 -2.31 -7.04
CA GLY A 156 21.62 -3.25 -6.48
C GLY A 156 22.43 -2.63 -5.35
N GLU A 157 22.64 -1.28 -5.40
CA GLU A 157 23.44 -0.60 -4.40
C GLU A 157 23.08 0.89 -4.33
N ILE A 158 23.05 1.45 -3.11
CA ILE A 158 22.93 2.87 -2.86
C ILE A 158 24.18 3.32 -2.12
N LEU A 159 24.89 4.27 -2.70
CA LEU A 159 26.09 4.90 -2.13
C LEU A 159 25.76 6.34 -1.76
N PRO A 160 25.88 6.73 -0.47
CA PRO A 160 25.68 8.10 -0.05
C PRO A 160 26.74 9.05 -0.67
N ARG A 161 26.48 10.35 -0.61
CA ARG A 161 27.43 11.38 -1.06
C ARG A 161 28.73 11.33 -0.24
N GLY A 162 29.85 11.49 -0.92
CA GLY A 162 31.13 11.68 -0.26
C GLY A 162 31.24 13.02 0.49
N GLU A 163 32.26 13.20 1.34
CA GLU A 163 32.39 14.33 2.27
C GLU A 163 32.67 15.70 1.58
N GLU A 164 33.23 15.74 0.38
CA GLU A 164 33.54 16.98 -0.33
C GLU A 164 32.78 17.03 -1.66
N ASP A 165 31.63 17.71 -1.71
CA ASP A 165 30.86 18.03 -2.93
C ASP A 165 30.63 16.86 -3.92
N GLY A 166 30.83 15.62 -3.46
CA GLY A 166 30.58 14.39 -4.22
C GLY A 166 29.10 14.16 -4.47
N GLU A 167 28.77 13.58 -5.61
CA GLU A 167 27.43 13.06 -5.88
C GLU A 167 27.25 11.70 -5.19
N GLY A 168 26.04 11.43 -4.70
CA GLY A 168 25.65 10.08 -4.33
C GLY A 168 25.34 9.26 -5.59
N LYS A 169 25.34 7.93 -5.48
CA LYS A 169 25.08 7.03 -6.61
C LYS A 169 24.07 5.97 -6.27
N VAL A 170 23.17 5.70 -7.20
CA VAL A 170 22.32 4.52 -7.21
C VAL A 170 22.80 3.62 -8.34
N ARG A 171 23.27 2.42 -8.01
CA ARG A 171 23.67 1.39 -8.97
C ARG A 171 22.56 0.38 -9.15
N LEU A 172 22.27 0.06 -10.41
CA LEU A 172 21.32 -0.98 -10.77
C LEU A 172 22.03 -2.31 -10.96
N GLU A 173 21.36 -3.42 -10.69
CA GLU A 173 21.90 -4.78 -10.93
C GLU A 173 22.36 -4.97 -12.39
N GLY A 174 21.76 -4.24 -13.34
CA GLY A 174 22.16 -4.22 -14.75
C GLY A 174 23.40 -3.35 -15.07
N GLY A 175 24.09 -2.79 -14.06
CA GLY A 175 25.31 -2.00 -14.19
C GLY A 175 25.12 -0.53 -14.52
N ALA A 176 23.90 -0.03 -14.72
CA ALA A 176 23.64 1.39 -14.90
C ALA A 176 23.79 2.14 -13.56
N GLU A 177 24.39 3.35 -13.62
CA GLU A 177 24.55 4.24 -12.46
C GLU A 177 23.71 5.51 -12.64
N ILE A 178 23.10 5.98 -11.56
CA ILE A 178 22.35 7.24 -11.48
C ILE A 178 22.95 8.08 -10.37
N ASP A 179 23.54 9.23 -10.76
CA ASP A 179 24.06 10.18 -9.79
C ASP A 179 22.92 10.99 -9.19
N TYR A 180 23.06 11.38 -7.92
CA TYR A 180 22.09 12.22 -7.24
C TYR A 180 22.74 13.23 -6.27
N ASP A 181 22.08 14.38 -6.16
CA ASP A 181 22.31 15.35 -5.09
C ASP A 181 21.34 15.12 -3.93
N TYR A 182 20.10 14.68 -4.26
CA TYR A 182 19.05 14.36 -3.31
C TYR A 182 18.44 13.01 -3.64
N LEU A 183 18.19 12.22 -2.61
CA LEU A 183 17.62 10.87 -2.73
C LEU A 183 16.28 10.80 -2.00
N VAL A 184 15.31 10.14 -2.63
CA VAL A 184 14.03 9.76 -2.01
C VAL A 184 13.90 8.26 -2.02
N VAL A 185 13.80 7.64 -0.85
CA VAL A 185 13.70 6.19 -0.67
C VAL A 185 12.23 5.82 -0.44
N ALA A 186 11.64 5.08 -1.38
CA ALA A 186 10.22 4.73 -1.38
C ALA A 186 9.96 3.24 -1.77
N PHE A 187 10.78 2.31 -1.28
CA PHE A 187 10.71 0.89 -1.62
C PHE A 187 9.45 0.19 -1.10
N GLY A 188 8.73 0.78 -0.14
CA GLY A 188 7.51 0.24 0.42
C GLY A 188 7.75 -1.02 1.26
N SER A 189 6.77 -1.93 1.22
CA SER A 189 6.76 -3.18 1.98
C SER A 189 6.39 -4.37 1.09
N GLY A 190 6.77 -5.55 1.56
CA GLY A 190 6.34 -6.83 1.02
C GLY A 190 5.58 -7.67 2.04
N THR A 191 5.06 -8.79 1.62
CA THR A 191 4.39 -9.76 2.49
C THR A 191 5.40 -10.46 3.39
N ARG A 192 5.06 -10.63 4.66
CA ARG A 192 5.88 -11.41 5.60
C ARG A 192 5.49 -12.88 5.54
N LEU A 193 6.38 -13.71 5.05
CA LEU A 193 6.21 -15.17 4.94
C LEU A 193 7.13 -15.94 5.89
N ASP A 194 8.20 -15.30 6.37
CA ASP A 194 9.30 -15.86 7.16
C ASP A 194 8.94 -16.28 8.59
N ASN A 195 7.72 -16.01 9.05
CA ASN A 195 7.23 -16.33 10.39
C ASN A 195 6.44 -17.65 10.48
N VAL A 196 6.26 -18.35 9.36
CA VAL A 196 5.56 -19.64 9.30
C VAL A 196 6.37 -20.63 8.45
N GLU A 197 6.66 -21.78 9.00
CA GLU A 197 7.43 -22.84 8.33
C GLU A 197 6.76 -23.26 7.01
N GLY A 198 7.52 -23.21 5.92
CA GLY A 198 7.09 -23.59 4.57
C GLY A 198 6.16 -22.57 3.89
N ALA A 199 5.93 -21.40 4.47
CA ALA A 199 5.08 -20.39 3.84
C ALA A 199 5.75 -19.73 2.63
N GLU A 200 7.06 -19.51 2.65
CA GLU A 200 7.81 -18.91 1.54
C GLU A 200 7.73 -19.76 0.27
N GLU A 201 7.75 -21.09 0.41
CA GLU A 201 7.74 -22.04 -0.72
C GLU A 201 6.33 -22.42 -1.17
N ASN A 202 5.35 -22.40 -0.25
CA ASN A 202 4.05 -23.04 -0.47
C ASN A 202 2.86 -22.06 -0.45
N ALA A 203 3.04 -20.81 -0.01
CA ALA A 203 1.97 -19.83 -0.03
C ALA A 203 2.18 -18.79 -1.14
N MET A 204 1.12 -18.40 -1.80
CA MET A 204 1.11 -17.32 -2.78
C MET A 204 0.74 -16.01 -2.05
N PRO A 205 1.61 -15.00 -2.00
CA PRO A 205 1.22 -13.69 -1.49
C PRO A 205 0.17 -13.04 -2.40
N PHE A 206 -0.55 -12.05 -1.89
CA PHE A 206 -1.42 -11.20 -2.70
C PHE A 206 -1.19 -9.74 -2.32
N CYS A 207 -0.17 -9.13 -2.94
CA CYS A 207 0.24 -7.77 -2.65
C CYS A 207 0.79 -6.98 -3.85
N ASN A 208 0.96 -7.64 -4.99
CA ASN A 208 1.50 -7.02 -6.20
C ASN A 208 0.77 -7.51 -7.48
N LEU A 209 1.17 -6.97 -8.62
CA LEU A 209 0.53 -7.25 -9.91
C LEU A 209 0.72 -8.71 -10.35
N GLU A 210 1.91 -9.23 -10.14
CA GLU A 210 2.28 -10.60 -10.53
C GLU A 210 1.44 -11.63 -9.76
N ASP A 211 1.17 -11.35 -8.47
CA ASP A 211 0.31 -12.18 -7.63
C ASP A 211 -1.13 -12.23 -8.17
N ALA A 212 -1.68 -11.07 -8.54
CA ALA A 212 -3.04 -10.97 -9.07
C ALA A 212 -3.17 -11.67 -10.44
N ILE A 213 -2.18 -11.49 -11.33
CA ILE A 213 -2.14 -12.18 -12.63
C ILE A 213 -2.01 -13.69 -12.43
N GLY A 214 -1.09 -14.14 -11.59
CA GLY A 214 -0.87 -15.57 -11.31
C GLY A 214 -2.10 -16.24 -10.71
N LEU A 215 -2.79 -15.56 -9.79
CA LEU A 215 -4.04 -16.08 -9.22
C LEU A 215 -5.17 -16.12 -10.25
N LYS A 216 -5.31 -15.08 -11.07
CA LYS A 216 -6.29 -15.04 -12.17
C LYS A 216 -6.10 -16.20 -13.14
N GLU A 217 -4.86 -16.49 -13.52
CA GLU A 217 -4.53 -17.59 -14.44
C GLU A 217 -4.80 -18.95 -13.81
N TYR A 218 -4.41 -19.14 -12.55
CA TYR A 218 -4.72 -20.36 -11.78
C TYR A 218 -6.24 -20.63 -11.77
N LEU A 219 -7.04 -19.62 -11.44
CA LEU A 219 -8.51 -19.78 -11.39
C LEU A 219 -9.11 -20.10 -12.76
N ARG A 220 -8.56 -19.54 -13.85
CA ARG A 220 -9.00 -19.86 -15.21
C ARG A 220 -8.69 -21.31 -15.57
N GLN A 221 -7.50 -21.80 -15.22
CA GLN A 221 -7.11 -23.18 -15.47
C GLN A 221 -8.03 -24.14 -14.72
N GLU A 222 -8.26 -23.92 -13.41
CA GLU A 222 -9.14 -24.78 -12.60
C GLU A 222 -10.56 -24.84 -13.18
N ALA A 223 -11.12 -23.67 -13.57
CA ALA A 223 -12.43 -23.60 -14.19
C ALA A 223 -12.48 -24.32 -15.56
N GLY A 224 -11.43 -24.17 -16.37
CA GLY A 224 -11.31 -24.86 -17.67
C GLY A 224 -11.25 -26.37 -17.56
N GLU A 225 -10.72 -26.88 -16.46
CA GLU A 225 -10.65 -28.31 -16.16
C GLU A 225 -11.87 -28.81 -15.36
N GLY A 226 -12.85 -27.94 -15.09
CA GLY A 226 -14.05 -28.26 -14.33
C GLY A 226 -13.79 -28.59 -12.86
N ARG A 227 -12.65 -28.17 -12.32
CA ARG A 227 -12.29 -28.39 -10.91
C ARG A 227 -12.87 -27.30 -10.04
N ARG A 228 -13.17 -27.66 -8.78
CA ARG A 228 -13.65 -26.75 -7.75
C ARG A 228 -12.60 -26.63 -6.64
N PRO A 229 -11.60 -25.74 -6.80
CA PRO A 229 -10.51 -25.65 -5.85
C PRO A 229 -10.95 -25.12 -4.49
N LYS A 230 -10.32 -25.63 -3.43
CA LYS A 230 -10.42 -25.12 -2.07
C LYS A 230 -9.30 -24.13 -1.83
N LEU A 231 -9.65 -22.87 -1.57
CA LEU A 231 -8.73 -21.76 -1.41
C LEU A 231 -8.67 -21.33 0.05
N ALA A 232 -7.48 -21.30 0.65
CA ALA A 232 -7.27 -20.74 1.98
C ALA A 232 -6.69 -19.33 1.89
N VAL A 233 -7.41 -18.33 2.34
CA VAL A 233 -6.92 -16.97 2.54
C VAL A 233 -6.45 -16.84 3.98
N VAL A 234 -5.15 -16.73 4.18
CA VAL A 234 -4.54 -16.58 5.51
C VAL A 234 -4.40 -15.10 5.85
N GLY A 235 -5.18 -14.66 6.84
CA GLY A 235 -5.25 -13.27 7.31
C GLY A 235 -6.67 -12.71 7.31
N GLY A 236 -7.15 -12.28 8.48
CA GLY A 236 -8.49 -11.66 8.68
C GLY A 236 -8.49 -10.13 8.64
N GLY A 237 -7.39 -9.52 8.18
CA GLY A 237 -7.30 -8.07 7.95
C GLY A 237 -7.96 -7.64 6.64
N VAL A 238 -7.87 -6.34 6.32
CA VAL A 238 -8.53 -5.75 5.14
C VAL A 238 -8.20 -6.47 3.84
N ASN A 239 -6.91 -6.76 3.60
CA ASN A 239 -6.48 -7.40 2.37
C ASN A 239 -7.07 -8.82 2.21
N GLY A 240 -7.12 -9.58 3.31
CA GLY A 240 -7.69 -10.94 3.29
C GLY A 240 -9.19 -10.94 3.10
N VAL A 241 -9.89 -10.01 3.75
CA VAL A 241 -11.35 -9.87 3.61
C VAL A 241 -11.73 -9.43 2.20
N GLU A 242 -11.05 -8.42 1.65
CA GLU A 242 -11.27 -7.97 0.27
C GLU A 242 -10.98 -9.08 -0.75
N LEU A 243 -9.87 -9.83 -0.56
CA LEU A 243 -9.52 -10.94 -1.43
C LEU A 243 -10.57 -12.06 -1.37
N ALA A 244 -10.98 -12.47 -0.17
CA ALA A 244 -11.97 -13.51 0.02
C ALA A 244 -13.35 -13.15 -0.56
N ALA A 245 -13.79 -11.89 -0.37
CA ALA A 245 -15.03 -11.39 -0.94
C ALA A 245 -14.96 -11.33 -2.49
N SER A 246 -13.83 -10.87 -3.05
CA SER A 246 -13.63 -10.82 -4.50
C SER A 246 -13.55 -12.21 -5.14
N LEU A 247 -12.93 -13.18 -4.45
CA LEU A 247 -12.90 -14.58 -4.90
C LEU A 247 -14.29 -15.22 -4.87
N ALA A 248 -15.06 -14.99 -3.81
CA ALA A 248 -16.41 -15.50 -3.70
C ALA A 248 -17.32 -14.94 -4.79
N ASP A 249 -17.21 -13.64 -5.07
CA ASP A 249 -17.98 -12.97 -6.10
C ASP A 249 -17.61 -13.46 -7.52
N ARG A 250 -16.30 -13.60 -7.81
CA ARG A 250 -15.81 -14.10 -9.10
C ARG A 250 -16.14 -15.57 -9.35
N CYS A 251 -15.90 -16.42 -8.36
CA CYS A 251 -15.95 -17.86 -8.54
C CYS A 251 -17.33 -18.45 -8.26
N GLY A 252 -18.14 -17.79 -7.41
CA GLY A 252 -19.41 -18.35 -6.97
C GLY A 252 -19.24 -19.79 -6.47
N ASP A 253 -20.04 -20.71 -7.02
CA ASP A 253 -19.97 -22.13 -6.68
C ASP A 253 -18.76 -22.87 -7.29
N GLN A 254 -17.92 -22.23 -8.08
CA GLN A 254 -16.78 -22.87 -8.76
C GLN A 254 -15.52 -22.98 -7.86
N ALA A 255 -15.51 -22.33 -6.70
CA ALA A 255 -14.44 -22.49 -5.70
C ALA A 255 -15.02 -22.54 -4.30
N LEU A 256 -14.24 -23.12 -3.37
CA LEU A 256 -14.52 -23.06 -1.93
C LEU A 256 -13.50 -22.10 -1.30
N VAL A 257 -13.96 -21.00 -0.77
CA VAL A 257 -13.11 -19.98 -0.15
C VAL A 257 -13.22 -20.05 1.36
N GLN A 258 -12.09 -20.13 2.05
CA GLN A 258 -12.04 -20.03 3.51
C GLN A 258 -11.03 -18.96 3.93
N VAL A 259 -11.36 -18.19 4.98
CA VAL A 259 -10.46 -17.26 5.66
C VAL A 259 -9.96 -17.90 6.94
N ILE A 260 -8.66 -17.89 7.20
CA ILE A 260 -8.03 -18.40 8.43
C ILE A 260 -7.35 -17.23 9.13
N THR A 261 -7.74 -16.95 10.37
CA THR A 261 -7.18 -15.84 11.14
C THR A 261 -7.01 -16.22 12.62
N PRO A 262 -5.89 -15.82 13.27
CA PRO A 262 -5.70 -16.00 14.70
C PRO A 262 -6.56 -15.07 15.55
N GLY A 263 -7.13 -14.02 14.98
CA GLY A 263 -7.98 -13.06 15.67
C GLY A 263 -9.33 -13.65 16.13
N GLU A 264 -9.93 -13.02 17.13
CA GLU A 264 -11.27 -13.35 17.63
C GLU A 264 -12.37 -12.86 16.68
N ASP A 265 -12.02 -11.95 15.76
CA ASP A 265 -12.92 -11.42 14.72
C ASP A 265 -12.10 -11.09 13.45
N ILE A 266 -12.79 -10.89 12.34
CA ILE A 266 -12.19 -10.26 11.16
C ILE A 266 -12.14 -8.74 11.38
N LEU A 267 -11.16 -8.06 10.77
CA LEU A 267 -11.06 -6.59 10.80
C LEU A 267 -11.09 -6.01 12.23
N GLU A 268 -10.38 -6.61 13.19
CA GLU A 268 -10.43 -6.23 14.61
C GLU A 268 -10.17 -4.74 14.87
N SER A 269 -9.29 -4.12 14.08
CA SER A 269 -8.97 -2.69 14.16
C SER A 269 -10.02 -1.75 13.55
N TYR A 270 -11.05 -2.31 12.89
CA TYR A 270 -12.09 -1.54 12.19
C TYR A 270 -13.36 -1.36 13.03
N PRO A 271 -14.15 -0.30 12.77
CA PRO A 271 -15.44 -0.08 13.43
C PRO A 271 -16.40 -1.27 13.30
N LYS A 272 -17.23 -1.48 14.33
CA LYS A 272 -18.19 -2.61 14.37
C LYS A 272 -19.11 -2.69 13.16
N ASP A 273 -19.53 -1.55 12.63
CA ASP A 273 -20.41 -1.52 11.45
C ASP A 273 -19.71 -2.01 10.19
N GLN A 274 -18.43 -1.64 9.99
CA GLN A 274 -17.64 -2.15 8.87
C GLN A 274 -17.39 -3.66 9.00
N ARG A 275 -17.06 -4.14 10.22
CA ARG A 275 -16.92 -5.59 10.48
C ARG A 275 -18.21 -6.35 10.17
N ARG A 276 -19.36 -5.85 10.61
CA ARG A 276 -20.66 -6.45 10.33
C ARG A 276 -20.96 -6.52 8.83
N ASN A 277 -20.64 -5.46 8.09
CA ASN A 277 -20.83 -5.43 6.64
C ASN A 277 -19.93 -6.46 5.93
N ALA A 278 -18.67 -6.58 6.35
CA ALA A 278 -17.75 -7.58 5.85
C ALA A 278 -18.26 -9.01 6.14
N TRP A 279 -18.72 -9.27 7.37
CA TRP A 279 -19.35 -10.56 7.73
C TRP A 279 -20.54 -10.88 6.83
N ASN A 280 -21.42 -9.92 6.59
CA ASN A 280 -22.58 -10.10 5.72
C ASN A 280 -22.16 -10.46 4.29
N ALA A 281 -21.17 -9.77 3.73
CA ALA A 281 -20.66 -10.02 2.38
C ALA A 281 -20.00 -11.41 2.27
N LEU A 282 -19.10 -11.76 3.19
CA LEU A 282 -18.44 -13.05 3.21
C LEU A 282 -19.47 -14.20 3.36
N SER A 283 -20.44 -14.03 4.26
CA SER A 283 -21.51 -15.01 4.48
C SER A 283 -22.40 -15.18 3.26
N ALA A 284 -22.76 -14.07 2.59
CA ALA A 284 -23.56 -14.11 1.36
C ALA A 284 -22.81 -14.81 0.22
N GLY A 285 -21.48 -14.63 0.16
CA GLY A 285 -20.59 -15.30 -0.79
C GLY A 285 -20.23 -16.74 -0.43
N GLY A 286 -20.76 -17.28 0.68
CA GLY A 286 -20.48 -18.66 1.12
C GLY A 286 -19.06 -18.90 1.61
N VAL A 287 -18.33 -17.82 2.00
CA VAL A 287 -16.98 -17.91 2.55
C VAL A 287 -17.01 -18.49 3.96
N GLU A 288 -16.21 -19.53 4.20
CA GLU A 288 -15.98 -20.09 5.53
C GLU A 288 -14.95 -19.23 6.28
N VAL A 289 -15.22 -18.86 7.53
CA VAL A 289 -14.27 -18.08 8.35
C VAL A 289 -13.89 -18.89 9.58
N ARG A 290 -12.59 -19.11 9.77
CA ARG A 290 -11.99 -19.82 10.90
C ARG A 290 -11.28 -18.80 11.81
N LEU A 291 -11.96 -18.37 12.85
CA LEU A 291 -11.45 -17.47 13.88
C LEU A 291 -10.56 -18.21 14.89
N GLY A 292 -9.74 -17.47 15.64
CA GLY A 292 -8.85 -18.02 16.67
C GLY A 292 -7.89 -19.08 16.14
N THR A 293 -7.67 -19.14 14.83
CA THR A 293 -6.95 -20.21 14.15
C THR A 293 -5.63 -19.70 13.57
N LYS A 294 -4.51 -20.16 14.10
CA LYS A 294 -3.16 -19.76 13.70
C LYS A 294 -2.52 -20.83 12.82
N VAL A 295 -2.07 -20.45 11.64
CA VAL A 295 -1.25 -21.32 10.77
C VAL A 295 0.15 -21.45 11.37
N ARG A 296 0.64 -22.68 11.55
CA ARG A 296 1.96 -22.98 12.10
C ARG A 296 2.92 -23.46 11.03
N LYS A 297 2.42 -24.25 10.08
CA LYS A 297 3.24 -24.85 9.01
C LYS A 297 2.42 -25.04 7.75
N ILE A 298 3.08 -24.97 6.59
CA ILE A 298 2.49 -25.23 5.28
C ILE A 298 3.38 -26.21 4.53
N GLU A 299 2.81 -27.36 4.13
CA GLU A 299 3.51 -28.40 3.38
C GLU A 299 2.77 -28.74 2.09
N LYS A 300 3.50 -29.06 1.05
CA LYS A 300 2.91 -29.61 -0.18
C LYS A 300 2.84 -31.13 -0.07
N GLY A 301 1.62 -31.68 -0.19
CA GLY A 301 1.41 -33.13 -0.15
C GLY A 301 2.07 -33.83 -1.35
N ALA A 302 2.77 -34.93 -1.10
CA ALA A 302 3.48 -35.68 -2.14
C ALA A 302 2.53 -36.62 -2.93
N GLU A 303 1.44 -37.09 -2.34
CA GLU A 303 0.61 -38.17 -2.88
C GLU A 303 -0.78 -37.73 -3.39
N ASP A 304 -1.27 -36.54 -3.00
CA ASP A 304 -2.67 -36.12 -3.26
C ASP A 304 -2.78 -35.08 -4.40
N GLY A 305 -2.09 -35.28 -5.52
CA GLY A 305 -2.20 -34.35 -6.65
C GLY A 305 -1.64 -32.95 -6.38
N GLY A 306 -0.79 -32.81 -5.33
CA GLY A 306 -0.10 -31.56 -5.01
C GLY A 306 -0.88 -30.59 -4.11
N ARG A 307 -1.88 -31.07 -3.36
CA ARG A 307 -2.59 -30.30 -2.35
C ARG A 307 -1.66 -29.81 -1.25
N TYR A 308 -2.01 -28.68 -0.64
CA TYR A 308 -1.29 -28.12 0.49
C TYR A 308 -1.96 -28.54 1.80
N ARG A 309 -1.12 -28.88 2.80
CA ARG A 309 -1.51 -29.19 4.16
C ARG A 309 -1.07 -28.08 5.08
N LEU A 310 -2.04 -27.43 5.72
CA LEU A 310 -1.81 -26.40 6.71
C LEU A 310 -1.98 -27.01 8.10
N SER A 311 -0.89 -27.07 8.86
CA SER A 311 -0.98 -27.35 10.29
C SER A 311 -1.45 -26.09 10.99
N VAL A 312 -2.61 -26.12 11.59
CA VAL A 312 -3.23 -24.99 12.26
C VAL A 312 -3.46 -25.29 13.73
N GLU A 313 -3.36 -24.29 14.56
CA GLU A 313 -3.64 -24.36 15.99
C GLU A 313 -4.80 -23.43 16.32
N ASN A 314 -5.80 -23.95 16.98
CA ASN A 314 -6.95 -23.21 17.50
C ASN A 314 -7.06 -23.40 19.00
N ALA A 315 -7.29 -22.31 19.74
CA ALA A 315 -7.33 -22.32 21.21
C ALA A 315 -8.43 -23.25 21.80
N GLU A 316 -9.53 -23.44 21.06
CA GLU A 316 -10.68 -24.27 21.51
C GLU A 316 -10.58 -25.70 21.02
N CYS A 317 -10.06 -25.93 19.80
CA CYS A 317 -10.10 -27.23 19.11
C CYS A 317 -8.73 -27.93 19.07
N GLY A 318 -7.64 -27.24 19.50
CA GLY A 318 -6.29 -27.77 19.45
C GLY A 318 -5.66 -27.73 18.05
N GLU A 319 -4.73 -28.67 17.80
CA GLU A 319 -4.07 -28.80 16.51
C GLU A 319 -4.92 -29.58 15.51
N GLU A 320 -4.92 -29.11 14.27
CA GLU A 320 -5.68 -29.67 13.16
C GLU A 320 -4.88 -29.52 11.86
N VAL A 321 -5.13 -30.37 10.87
CA VAL A 321 -4.59 -30.24 9.51
C VAL A 321 -5.72 -29.87 8.55
N VAL A 322 -5.54 -28.76 7.83
CA VAL A 322 -6.46 -28.27 6.82
C VAL A 322 -5.88 -28.53 5.44
N GLU A 323 -6.57 -29.29 4.60
CA GLU A 323 -6.14 -29.54 3.22
C GLU A 323 -6.81 -28.58 2.25
N VAL A 324 -6.01 -27.98 1.37
CA VAL A 324 -6.46 -27.00 0.37
C VAL A 324 -5.68 -27.14 -0.94
N ASP A 325 -6.25 -26.63 -2.03
CA ASP A 325 -5.62 -26.66 -3.35
C ASP A 325 -4.72 -25.43 -3.57
N LYS A 326 -4.94 -24.33 -2.84
CA LYS A 326 -4.09 -23.11 -2.90
C LYS A 326 -4.12 -22.37 -1.57
N VAL A 327 -2.96 -21.87 -1.16
CA VAL A 327 -2.78 -20.99 0.00
C VAL A 327 -2.50 -19.57 -0.49
N LEU A 328 -3.35 -18.62 -0.10
CA LEU A 328 -3.23 -17.19 -0.41
C LEU A 328 -2.85 -16.45 0.86
N TRP A 329 -1.71 -15.79 0.85
CA TRP A 329 -1.16 -15.18 2.07
C TRP A 329 -1.34 -13.67 2.07
N THR A 330 -2.06 -13.16 3.04
CA THR A 330 -2.31 -11.73 3.24
C THR A 330 -1.92 -11.25 4.64
N ALA A 331 -1.35 -12.15 5.46
CA ALA A 331 -1.00 -11.88 6.84
C ALA A 331 0.41 -11.32 6.99
N GLY A 332 0.51 -10.20 7.68
CA GLY A 332 1.78 -9.55 8.00
C GLY A 332 2.43 -8.83 6.82
N GLN A 333 3.14 -7.77 7.17
CA GLN A 333 3.95 -6.99 6.22
C GLN A 333 5.34 -6.77 6.82
N LYS A 334 6.33 -6.65 5.97
CA LYS A 334 7.69 -6.25 6.35
C LYS A 334 8.21 -5.20 5.38
N PRO A 335 9.02 -4.23 5.84
CA PRO A 335 9.64 -3.26 4.96
C PRO A 335 10.48 -3.98 3.90
N SER A 336 10.50 -3.45 2.68
CA SER A 336 11.34 -3.99 1.62
C SER A 336 12.81 -3.78 1.96
N PRO A 337 13.70 -4.72 1.61
CA PRO A 337 15.13 -4.55 1.83
C PRO A 337 15.65 -3.36 1.00
N ILE A 338 16.53 -2.55 1.59
CA ILE A 338 17.25 -1.49 0.88
C ILE A 338 18.64 -2.01 0.56
N PRO A 339 19.03 -2.07 -0.70
CA PRO A 339 20.37 -2.48 -1.10
C PRO A 339 21.35 -1.33 -0.83
N GLU A 340 22.10 -1.44 0.24
CA GLU A 340 23.12 -0.46 0.65
C GLU A 340 24.50 -0.94 0.23
N GLY A 341 25.34 0.04 -0.22
CA GLY A 341 26.74 -0.23 -0.45
C GLY A 341 27.53 -0.50 0.84
N VAL A 342 28.65 -1.17 0.74
CA VAL A 342 29.55 -1.45 1.86
C VAL A 342 30.29 -0.16 2.22
N ARG A 343 30.29 0.23 3.51
CA ARG A 343 31.16 1.30 4.00
C ARG A 343 32.61 0.87 3.86
N GLU A 344 33.43 1.65 3.18
CA GLU A 344 34.87 1.47 3.21
C GLU A 344 35.38 1.71 4.64
N SER A 345 36.22 0.79 5.13
CA SER A 345 36.85 0.91 6.45
C SER A 345 37.74 2.14 6.47
N GLY A 346 37.32 3.20 7.14
CA GLY A 346 38.04 4.48 7.24
C GLY A 346 37.19 5.72 7.11
N ALA A 347 35.90 5.62 6.77
CA ALA A 347 35.00 6.78 6.75
C ALA A 347 34.74 7.30 8.19
N PRO A 348 34.74 8.64 8.42
CA PRO A 348 34.47 9.22 9.74
C PRO A 348 33.11 8.78 10.27
N GLY A 349 33.07 8.29 11.52
CA GLY A 349 31.87 7.83 12.22
C GLY A 349 31.62 6.33 12.21
N GLY A 350 32.48 5.52 11.59
CA GLY A 350 32.36 4.06 11.57
C GLY A 350 33.08 3.39 12.74
N SER A 351 32.35 2.81 13.69
CA SER A 351 32.91 1.80 14.58
C SER A 351 33.08 0.51 13.75
N GLY A 352 34.25 0.35 13.21
CA GLY A 352 35.03 -0.80 12.72
C GLY A 352 34.43 -2.18 12.45
N SER A 353 33.16 -2.37 12.16
CA SER A 353 32.66 -3.66 11.64
C SER A 353 32.36 -3.56 10.13
N PRO A 354 32.78 -4.55 9.31
CA PRO A 354 32.60 -4.49 7.85
C PRO A 354 31.14 -4.58 7.36
N GLU A 355 30.16 -4.61 8.25
CA GLU A 355 28.74 -4.81 7.95
C GLU A 355 27.83 -3.63 8.42
N SER A 356 28.37 -2.43 8.69
CA SER A 356 27.53 -1.33 9.15
C SER A 356 26.74 -0.70 7.99
N SER A 357 25.41 -0.80 8.10
CA SER A 357 24.46 -0.09 7.24
C SER A 357 24.72 1.42 7.23
N PHE A 358 24.56 2.07 6.07
CA PHE A 358 24.59 3.54 5.97
C PHE A 358 23.38 4.19 6.62
N PHE A 359 22.26 3.49 6.66
CA PHE A 359 20.99 4.04 7.09
C PHE A 359 20.59 3.44 8.44
N THR A 360 20.32 4.29 9.42
CA THR A 360 19.77 3.87 10.70
C THR A 360 18.41 3.22 10.52
N ARG A 361 18.24 2.01 11.09
CA ARG A 361 17.01 1.20 11.03
C ARG A 361 16.49 0.90 12.42
N ASN A 362 15.18 0.70 12.51
CA ASN A 362 14.56 0.14 13.71
C ASN A 362 14.65 -1.40 13.72
N GLU A 363 14.15 -2.03 14.80
CA GLU A 363 14.11 -3.49 14.97
C GLU A 363 13.35 -4.23 13.87
N SER A 364 12.37 -3.57 13.23
CA SER A 364 11.55 -4.11 12.14
C SER A 364 12.18 -3.93 10.75
N GLY A 365 13.34 -3.24 10.66
CA GLY A 365 14.04 -2.98 9.39
C GLY A 365 13.61 -1.72 8.66
N ASN A 366 12.70 -0.90 9.22
CA ASN A 366 12.33 0.39 8.66
C ASN A 366 13.46 1.40 8.84
N VAL A 367 13.67 2.30 7.86
CA VAL A 367 14.60 3.41 8.00
C VAL A 367 14.04 4.51 8.89
N VAL A 368 14.90 5.07 9.74
CA VAL A 368 14.51 6.08 10.72
C VAL A 368 14.58 7.48 10.10
N THR A 369 13.47 8.23 10.20
CA THR A 369 13.35 9.60 9.72
C THR A 369 13.05 10.57 10.86
N ASP A 370 13.36 11.84 10.65
CA ASP A 370 12.85 12.94 11.46
C ASP A 370 11.37 13.24 11.14
N GLU A 371 10.77 14.19 11.84
CA GLU A 371 9.39 14.62 11.63
C GLU A 371 9.12 15.18 10.22
N ASN A 372 10.18 15.57 9.48
CA ASN A 372 10.08 16.08 8.11
C ASN A 372 10.25 14.99 7.05
N LEU A 373 10.23 13.71 7.45
CA LEU A 373 10.47 12.54 6.60
C LEU A 373 11.89 12.54 5.98
N ARG A 374 12.84 13.26 6.59
CA ARG A 374 14.24 13.26 6.24
C ARG A 374 14.97 12.22 7.07
N MET A 375 15.83 11.44 6.47
CA MET A 375 16.60 10.42 7.20
C MET A 375 17.52 11.06 8.24
N VAL A 376 17.63 10.44 9.40
CA VAL A 376 18.42 10.98 10.53
C VAL A 376 19.93 11.07 10.23
N ASP A 377 20.41 10.21 9.32
CA ASP A 377 21.83 10.11 8.97
C ASP A 377 22.27 11.14 7.93
N PHE A 378 21.34 11.59 7.05
CA PHE A 378 21.68 12.40 5.88
C PHE A 378 20.67 13.50 5.59
N SER A 379 21.12 14.76 5.57
CA SER A 379 20.27 15.94 5.32
C SER A 379 19.68 16.01 3.90
N TYR A 380 20.19 15.22 2.97
CA TYR A 380 19.81 15.18 1.56
C TYR A 380 19.06 13.89 1.16
N VAL A 381 18.77 13.01 2.14
CA VAL A 381 18.03 11.77 1.90
C VAL A 381 16.70 11.82 2.64
N PHE A 382 15.61 11.51 1.93
CA PHE A 382 14.26 11.42 2.46
C PHE A 382 13.73 10.01 2.30
N ALA A 383 12.84 9.58 3.20
CA ALA A 383 12.17 8.29 3.09
C ALA A 383 10.69 8.41 3.43
N LEU A 384 9.85 7.63 2.74
CA LEU A 384 8.40 7.67 2.93
C LEU A 384 7.71 6.35 2.61
N GLY A 385 6.47 6.24 3.06
CA GLY A 385 5.65 5.04 2.92
C GLY A 385 6.07 3.96 3.91
N ASP A 386 5.76 2.72 3.59
CA ASP A 386 5.91 1.57 4.47
C ASP A 386 7.37 1.27 4.87
N ILE A 387 8.35 1.84 4.14
CA ILE A 387 9.78 1.68 4.46
C ILE A 387 10.24 2.57 5.62
N ALA A 388 9.52 3.66 5.91
CA ALA A 388 9.95 4.71 6.84
C ALA A 388 9.25 4.61 8.20
N VAL A 389 9.99 4.98 9.27
CA VAL A 389 9.48 5.12 10.64
C VAL A 389 10.02 6.40 11.26
N LEU A 390 9.24 7.07 12.10
CA LEU A 390 9.71 8.26 12.82
C LEU A 390 10.68 7.89 13.94
N ALA A 391 11.67 8.73 14.17
CA ALA A 391 12.62 8.57 15.25
C ALA A 391 11.93 8.44 16.61
N GLY A 392 12.34 7.44 17.38
CA GLY A 392 11.77 7.13 18.70
C GLY A 392 10.55 6.18 18.66
N GLU A 393 10.04 5.82 17.48
CA GLU A 393 8.97 4.83 17.32
C GLU A 393 9.55 3.44 17.05
N LYS A 394 9.08 2.42 17.79
CA LYS A 394 9.47 1.02 17.53
C LYS A 394 8.82 0.48 16.26
N GLU A 395 7.57 0.83 16.03
CA GLU A 395 6.78 0.53 14.85
C GLU A 395 6.14 1.81 14.34
N SER A 396 5.84 1.88 13.04
CA SER A 396 5.17 3.04 12.50
C SER A 396 3.78 3.21 13.14
N LYS A 397 3.52 4.40 13.70
CA LYS A 397 2.18 4.77 14.19
C LYS A 397 1.16 4.88 13.06
N TYR A 398 1.62 4.91 11.82
CA TYR A 398 0.76 4.96 10.65
C TYR A 398 0.61 3.57 10.04
N ALA A 399 -0.61 3.22 9.67
CA ALA A 399 -0.85 1.97 8.94
C ALA A 399 -0.12 1.97 7.59
N PHE A 400 0.33 0.82 7.13
CA PHE A 400 0.92 0.63 5.82
C PHE A 400 -0.15 0.71 4.73
N THR A 401 -0.51 1.94 4.37
CA THR A 401 -1.58 2.21 3.43
C THR A 401 -1.15 3.19 2.33
N ALA A 402 -1.75 3.03 1.15
CA ALA A 402 -1.61 3.99 0.06
C ALA A 402 -1.96 5.42 0.49
N GLN A 403 -2.91 5.60 1.42
CA GLN A 403 -3.35 6.90 1.92
C GLN A 403 -2.24 7.63 2.66
N VAL A 404 -1.48 6.92 3.50
CA VAL A 404 -0.32 7.48 4.23
C VAL A 404 0.78 7.84 3.25
N ALA A 405 1.20 6.90 2.40
CA ALA A 405 2.26 7.11 1.42
C ALA A 405 1.95 8.27 0.47
N PHE A 406 0.69 8.41 0.04
CA PHE A 406 0.24 9.49 -0.82
C PHE A 406 0.35 10.86 -0.13
N GLN A 407 -0.08 10.98 1.13
CA GLN A 407 0.05 12.23 1.88
C GLN A 407 1.51 12.57 2.16
N GLN A 408 2.32 11.57 2.53
CA GLN A 408 3.76 11.77 2.74
C GLN A 408 4.47 12.27 1.48
N SER A 409 4.01 11.87 0.29
CA SER A 409 4.62 12.29 -0.97
C SER A 409 4.56 13.81 -1.20
N ASP A 410 3.48 14.47 -0.79
CA ASP A 410 3.35 15.92 -0.86
C ASP A 410 4.34 16.62 0.06
N TYR A 411 4.52 16.11 1.29
CA TYR A 411 5.45 16.65 2.27
C TYR A 411 6.91 16.43 1.85
N VAL A 412 7.25 15.22 1.38
CA VAL A 412 8.62 14.94 0.90
C VAL A 412 8.96 15.80 -0.30
N ALA A 413 8.06 15.94 -1.27
CA ALA A 413 8.29 16.82 -2.42
C ALA A 413 8.53 18.27 -1.99
N TRP A 414 7.72 18.78 -1.05
CA TRP A 414 7.94 20.11 -0.48
C TRP A 414 9.26 20.21 0.27
N ASN A 415 9.63 19.22 1.07
CA ASN A 415 10.83 19.23 1.89
C ASN A 415 12.11 19.10 1.05
N VAL A 416 12.09 18.34 -0.04
CA VAL A 416 13.16 18.33 -1.05
C VAL A 416 13.29 19.69 -1.70
N TRP A 417 12.17 20.30 -2.12
CA TRP A 417 12.15 21.66 -2.68
C TRP A 417 12.71 22.69 -1.68
N SER A 418 12.28 22.62 -0.43
CA SER A 418 12.71 23.50 0.66
C SER A 418 14.22 23.36 0.92
N THR A 419 14.75 22.14 0.93
CA THR A 419 16.17 21.88 1.13
C THR A 419 16.99 22.46 -0.01
N ILE A 420 16.56 22.29 -1.26
CA ILE A 420 17.26 22.86 -2.46
C ILE A 420 17.25 24.39 -2.42
N ASN A 421 16.19 25.01 -1.94
CA ASN A 421 16.01 26.47 -1.94
C ASN A 421 16.31 27.12 -0.57
N ASN A 422 16.91 26.38 0.38
CA ASN A 422 17.20 26.85 1.74
C ASN A 422 15.98 27.44 2.46
N GLN A 423 14.83 26.78 2.31
CA GLN A 423 13.58 27.14 2.98
C GLN A 423 13.30 26.23 4.18
N PRO A 424 12.46 26.65 5.14
CA PRO A 424 12.06 25.82 6.25
C PRO A 424 11.36 24.52 5.80
N LEU A 425 11.67 23.41 6.48
CA LEU A 425 11.01 22.12 6.27
C LEU A 425 9.63 22.10 6.93
N LEU A 426 8.77 21.26 6.41
CA LEU A 426 7.40 21.08 6.89
C LEU A 426 7.27 19.70 7.57
N PRO A 427 6.97 19.66 8.88
CA PRO A 427 6.75 18.39 9.59
C PRO A 427 5.49 17.69 9.10
N PHE A 428 5.59 16.37 8.93
CA PHE A 428 4.49 15.56 8.42
C PHE A 428 3.35 15.45 9.42
N GLN A 429 2.14 15.75 8.98
CA GLN A 429 0.91 15.61 9.74
C GLN A 429 -0.09 14.77 8.95
N TYR A 430 -0.34 13.56 9.42
CA TYR A 430 -1.31 12.67 8.80
C TYR A 430 -2.74 13.09 9.08
N GLN A 431 -3.56 13.13 8.04
CA GLN A 431 -5.01 13.33 8.14
C GLN A 431 -5.72 12.05 7.70
N HIS A 432 -6.41 11.42 8.64
CA HIS A 432 -7.23 10.27 8.30
C HIS A 432 -8.45 10.70 7.49
N LEU A 433 -8.55 10.23 6.24
CA LEU A 433 -9.62 10.61 5.31
C LEU A 433 -10.79 9.63 5.31
N GLY A 434 -10.71 8.61 6.14
CA GLY A 434 -11.69 7.52 6.21
C GLY A 434 -11.15 6.22 5.65
N ASP A 435 -11.92 5.16 5.87
CA ASP A 435 -11.62 3.81 5.42
C ASP A 435 -12.59 3.38 4.33
N MET A 436 -12.06 2.76 3.29
CA MET A 436 -12.83 2.23 2.18
C MET A 436 -12.39 0.80 1.91
N MET A 437 -13.34 -0.11 1.76
CA MET A 437 -13.08 -1.53 1.54
C MET A 437 -14.02 -2.08 0.47
N SER A 438 -13.49 -2.86 -0.45
CA SER A 438 -14.25 -3.62 -1.44
C SER A 438 -14.78 -4.91 -0.80
N LEU A 439 -16.03 -5.24 -1.05
CA LEU A 439 -16.65 -6.47 -0.57
C LEU A 439 -17.28 -7.26 -1.73
N GLY A 440 -16.67 -7.15 -2.92
CA GLY A 440 -17.14 -7.67 -4.19
C GLY A 440 -17.37 -6.57 -5.21
N GLN A 441 -17.87 -6.89 -6.40
CA GLN A 441 -18.01 -5.92 -7.52
C GLN A 441 -18.97 -4.76 -7.21
N SER A 442 -20.09 -5.05 -6.56
CA SER A 442 -21.15 -4.07 -6.26
C SER A 442 -21.24 -3.69 -4.81
N GLU A 443 -20.50 -4.36 -3.94
CA GLU A 443 -20.54 -4.18 -2.50
C GLU A 443 -19.26 -3.50 -2.00
N ALA A 444 -19.42 -2.53 -1.12
CA ALA A 444 -18.32 -1.87 -0.42
C ALA A 444 -18.77 -1.35 0.93
N THR A 445 -17.82 -1.01 1.78
CA THR A 445 -18.08 -0.22 2.98
C THR A 445 -17.14 0.97 3.00
N VAL A 446 -17.67 2.15 3.34
CA VAL A 446 -16.92 3.40 3.45
C VAL A 446 -17.26 4.05 4.79
N ALA A 447 -16.26 4.29 5.62
CA ALA A 447 -16.39 5.06 6.84
C ALA A 447 -15.68 6.41 6.66
N LEU A 448 -16.42 7.49 6.78
CA LEU A 448 -15.88 8.84 6.71
C LEU A 448 -15.69 9.42 8.10
N PRO A 449 -14.60 10.15 8.38
CA PRO A 449 -14.36 10.77 9.68
C PRO A 449 -15.34 11.92 9.97
N ILE A 450 -15.95 12.48 8.93
CA ILE A 450 -16.90 13.60 9.04
C ILE A 450 -18.29 13.05 9.42
N GLY A 451 -18.75 13.37 10.63
CA GLY A 451 -20.08 13.01 11.10
C GLY A 451 -20.30 11.52 11.39
N GLY A 452 -19.25 10.69 11.37
CA GLY A 452 -19.38 9.24 11.57
C GLY A 452 -20.21 8.55 10.47
N LEU A 453 -20.23 9.10 9.25
CA LEU A 453 -21.01 8.57 8.14
C LEU A 453 -20.42 7.24 7.65
N ASN A 454 -21.22 6.19 7.79
CA ASN A 454 -20.92 4.85 7.26
C ASN A 454 -21.86 4.56 6.08
N LEU A 455 -21.27 4.33 4.91
CA LEU A 455 -21.97 3.91 3.70
C LEU A 455 -21.70 2.44 3.42
N THR A 456 -22.68 1.75 2.83
CA THR A 456 -22.58 0.34 2.45
C THR A 456 -23.25 0.09 1.11
N GLY A 457 -22.94 -1.04 0.49
CA GLY A 457 -23.53 -1.44 -0.77
C GLY A 457 -23.11 -0.55 -1.95
N LEU A 458 -23.99 -0.43 -2.92
CA LEU A 458 -23.73 0.33 -4.15
C LEU A 458 -23.31 1.79 -3.93
N PRO A 459 -23.91 2.59 -3.01
CA PRO A 459 -23.44 3.94 -2.74
C PRO A 459 -22.01 4.00 -2.25
N ALA A 460 -21.58 3.07 -1.40
CA ALA A 460 -20.21 2.97 -0.94
C ALA A 460 -19.26 2.56 -2.07
N SER A 461 -19.66 1.60 -2.91
CA SER A 461 -18.90 1.17 -4.08
C SER A 461 -18.67 2.33 -5.05
N LEU A 462 -19.71 3.11 -5.37
CA LEU A 462 -19.59 4.28 -6.24
C LEU A 462 -18.68 5.37 -5.64
N LEU A 463 -18.78 5.64 -4.34
CA LEU A 463 -17.92 6.61 -3.67
C LEU A 463 -16.46 6.15 -3.70
N ARG A 464 -16.16 4.88 -3.39
CA ARG A 464 -14.83 4.29 -3.45
C ARG A 464 -14.24 4.42 -4.87
N LYS A 465 -15.00 4.01 -5.90
CA LYS A 465 -14.59 4.11 -7.30
C LYS A 465 -14.30 5.57 -7.69
N THR A 466 -15.16 6.52 -7.29
CA THR A 466 -14.94 7.96 -7.53
C THR A 466 -13.66 8.46 -6.86
N ALA A 467 -13.41 8.06 -5.60
CA ALA A 467 -12.18 8.42 -4.90
C ALA A 467 -10.93 7.86 -5.61
N TYR A 468 -10.97 6.65 -6.14
CA TYR A 468 -9.87 6.07 -6.89
C TYR A 468 -9.64 6.73 -8.25
N ILE A 469 -10.71 7.07 -8.99
CA ILE A 469 -10.63 7.87 -10.22
C ILE A 469 -9.88 9.19 -9.95
N TYR A 470 -10.26 9.90 -8.88
CA TYR A 470 -9.61 11.16 -8.51
C TYR A 470 -8.13 10.99 -8.15
N ARG A 471 -7.72 9.82 -7.67
CA ARG A 471 -6.35 9.50 -7.27
C ARG A 471 -5.49 8.91 -8.39
N MET A 472 -6.03 8.77 -9.61
CA MET A 472 -5.23 8.33 -10.76
C MET A 472 -4.13 9.34 -11.09
N PRO A 473 -2.93 8.88 -11.51
CA PRO A 473 -1.76 9.74 -11.64
C PRO A 473 -1.85 10.78 -12.76
N THR A 474 -2.72 10.58 -13.75
CA THR A 474 -2.94 11.54 -14.84
C THR A 474 -4.42 11.66 -15.23
N LEU A 475 -4.79 12.81 -15.83
CA LEU A 475 -6.15 13.05 -16.32
C LEU A 475 -6.60 12.04 -17.39
N GLU A 476 -5.68 11.51 -18.17
CA GLU A 476 -5.98 10.51 -19.19
C GLU A 476 -6.48 9.20 -18.55
N TYR A 477 -5.74 8.70 -17.55
CA TYR A 477 -6.16 7.51 -16.80
C TYR A 477 -7.41 7.76 -15.96
N THR A 478 -7.57 8.96 -15.40
CA THR A 478 -8.80 9.39 -14.73
C THR A 478 -10.00 9.27 -15.67
N ALA A 479 -9.89 9.81 -16.89
CA ALA A 479 -10.96 9.78 -17.88
C ALA A 479 -11.25 8.35 -18.38
N ARG A 480 -10.21 7.55 -18.65
CA ARG A 480 -10.33 6.17 -19.12
C ARG A 480 -11.04 5.29 -18.09
N LEU A 481 -10.60 5.33 -16.84
CA LEU A 481 -11.20 4.56 -15.75
C LEU A 481 -12.64 4.99 -15.47
N GLY A 482 -12.91 6.31 -15.45
CA GLY A 482 -14.25 6.86 -15.26
C GLY A 482 -15.21 6.45 -16.39
N PHE A 483 -14.75 6.45 -17.66
CA PHE A 483 -15.55 6.00 -18.79
C PHE A 483 -15.85 4.50 -18.74
N ASN A 484 -14.86 3.67 -18.38
CA ASN A 484 -15.07 2.22 -18.26
C ASN A 484 -16.15 1.92 -17.20
N TRP A 485 -16.02 2.46 -15.99
CA TRP A 485 -17.03 2.23 -14.97
C TRP A 485 -18.40 2.80 -15.29
N ALA A 486 -18.47 3.98 -15.91
CA ALA A 486 -19.74 4.55 -16.35
C ALA A 486 -20.40 3.68 -17.43
N SER A 487 -19.62 3.16 -18.40
CA SER A 487 -20.14 2.27 -19.44
C SER A 487 -20.67 0.94 -18.87
N LYS A 488 -19.95 0.33 -17.93
CA LYS A 488 -20.41 -0.90 -17.27
C LYS A 488 -21.68 -0.69 -16.45
N LEU A 489 -21.77 0.43 -15.73
CA LEU A 489 -22.98 0.80 -14.99
C LEU A 489 -24.20 0.95 -15.92
N LEU A 490 -24.00 1.57 -17.10
CA LEU A 490 -25.06 1.76 -18.08
C LEU A 490 -25.46 0.47 -18.81
N MET A 491 -24.51 -0.46 -18.98
CA MET A 491 -24.77 -1.76 -19.62
C MET A 491 -25.31 -2.82 -18.65
N GLY A 492 -25.44 -2.50 -17.37
CA GLY A 492 -25.94 -3.44 -16.34
C GLY A 492 -25.00 -4.61 -16.07
N LYS A 493 -23.70 -4.40 -16.29
CA LYS A 493 -22.64 -5.38 -16.06
C LYS A 493 -21.83 -5.03 -14.83
#